data_4c7be6690bde870759c2cb5a0eb4b81f
#
_entry.id   4c7be6690bde870759c2cb5a0eb4b81f
#
_cell.length_a   1.000
_cell.length_b   1.000
_cell.length_c   1.000
_cell.angle_alpha   90.00
_cell.angle_beta   90.00
_cell.angle_gamma   90.00
#
_symmetry.space_group_name_H-M   'P 1'
#
loop_
_entity.id
_entity.type
_entity.pdbx_description
1 polymer ?
#
loop_
_entity_poly.entity_id
_entity_poly.type
_entity_poly.pdbx_seq_one_letter_code
_entity_poly.pdbx_strand_id
1 'polypeptide(L)'
;LLGSGALAISGAWLLYFYTTFCGLTLIEASFIFSVASIIDAISNPLMGYLTDNFGKTRLGKRFGRRRFFLLIGIPLMLFYPLLWVEGLSFWYYLCTYVVFEIIYTSIMVPYETLATEMTDDFSLRSKLTGYKAIFGKLANFLAAFIPGQFILLYGKDSATPFFLTGLTYGAILIVAITCLWLCSWERERAEAVDTSAKKGLLSTLLSLAKDMRSTFYLRVFRKHLGMYLCGFGAEWLFASIFTYFVIFVLQHDPAMVAGLN
;
A
#
# COMPACT_ATOMS: atom_id res chain seq x y z
N LEU A 1 3.85 -6.89 5.16
CA LEU A 1 3.26 -7.53 6.32
C LEU A 1 2.22 -6.63 7.00
N LEU A 2 2.60 -5.69 7.83
CA LEU A 2 1.67 -4.73 8.43
C LEU A 2 1.28 -3.59 7.47
N GLY A 3 1.93 -3.45 6.33
CA GLY A 3 1.62 -2.46 5.30
C GLY A 3 0.20 -2.60 4.71
N SER A 4 -0.32 -3.82 4.58
CA SER A 4 -1.70 -4.04 4.15
C SER A 4 -2.74 -3.39 5.07
N GLY A 5 -2.43 -3.27 6.37
CA GLY A 5 -3.30 -2.59 7.32
C GLY A 5 -3.36 -1.06 7.10
N ALA A 6 -2.29 -0.43 6.62
CA ALA A 6 -2.33 1.00 6.27
C ALA A 6 -3.34 1.26 5.14
N LEU A 7 -3.31 0.43 4.10
CA LEU A 7 -4.32 0.50 3.03
C LEU A 7 -5.72 0.14 3.55
N ALA A 8 -5.85 -0.84 4.43
CA ALA A 8 -7.15 -1.21 5.01
C ALA A 8 -7.75 -0.05 5.81
N ILE A 9 -6.96 0.66 6.64
CA ILE A 9 -7.42 1.86 7.35
C ILE A 9 -7.80 2.94 6.35
N SER A 10 -6.93 3.23 5.37
CA SER A 10 -7.21 4.26 4.37
C SER A 10 -8.43 3.90 3.54
N GLY A 11 -8.59 2.65 3.11
CA GLY A 11 -9.76 2.20 2.35
C GLY A 11 -11.07 2.26 3.14
N ALA A 12 -11.04 1.92 4.43
CA ALA A 12 -12.25 1.90 5.26
C ALA A 12 -12.64 3.28 5.82
N TRP A 13 -11.67 4.10 6.20
CA TRP A 13 -11.91 5.30 7.02
C TRP A 13 -11.55 6.62 6.34
N LEU A 14 -10.64 6.65 5.38
CA LEU A 14 -10.15 7.91 4.83
C LEU A 14 -11.21 8.66 4.03
N LEU A 15 -12.05 7.94 3.28
CA LEU A 15 -13.17 8.54 2.55
C LEU A 15 -14.17 9.17 3.54
N TYR A 16 -14.50 8.46 4.61
CA TYR A 16 -15.36 8.98 5.68
C TYR A 16 -14.73 10.20 6.37
N PHE A 17 -13.44 10.15 6.68
CA PHE A 17 -12.70 11.25 7.29
C PHE A 17 -12.71 12.50 6.40
N TYR A 18 -12.41 12.36 5.11
CA TYR A 18 -12.38 13.48 4.17
C TYR A 18 -13.75 14.13 3.99
N THR A 19 -14.81 13.35 3.94
CA THR A 19 -16.17 13.89 3.76
C THR A 19 -16.79 14.44 5.02
N THR A 20 -16.42 13.91 6.20
CA THR A 20 -17.05 14.29 7.48
C THR A 20 -16.29 15.40 8.18
N PHE A 21 -14.94 15.33 8.21
CA PHE A 21 -14.12 16.26 9.01
C PHE A 21 -13.33 17.26 8.16
N CYS A 22 -13.03 16.94 6.91
CA CYS A 22 -12.25 17.84 6.06
C CYS A 22 -13.11 18.73 5.14
N GLY A 23 -14.44 18.57 5.19
CA GLY A 23 -15.38 19.38 4.41
C GLY A 23 -15.33 19.14 2.90
N LEU A 24 -14.72 18.04 2.45
CA LEU A 24 -14.71 17.65 1.05
C LEU A 24 -16.05 17.04 0.64
N THR A 25 -16.49 17.34 -0.57
CA THR A 25 -17.60 16.61 -1.18
C THR A 25 -17.20 15.18 -1.51
N LEU A 26 -18.16 14.27 -1.60
CA LEU A 26 -17.92 12.88 -2.01
C LEU A 26 -17.23 12.81 -3.39
N ILE A 27 -17.56 13.74 -4.31
CA ILE A 27 -16.97 13.81 -5.64
C ILE A 27 -15.49 14.17 -5.54
N GLU A 28 -15.12 15.18 -4.75
CA GLU A 28 -13.72 15.59 -4.54
C GLU A 28 -12.90 14.48 -3.90
N ALA A 29 -13.42 13.85 -2.84
CA ALA A 29 -12.74 12.74 -2.19
C ALA A 29 -12.55 11.56 -3.14
N SER A 30 -13.57 11.18 -3.92
CA SER A 30 -13.47 10.11 -4.93
C SER A 30 -12.50 10.46 -6.05
N PHE A 31 -12.40 11.74 -6.44
CA PHE A 31 -11.42 12.21 -7.41
C PHE A 31 -9.98 12.03 -6.92
N ILE A 32 -9.71 12.33 -5.64
CA ILE A 32 -8.39 12.11 -5.01
C ILE A 32 -7.98 10.64 -5.15
N PHE A 33 -8.87 9.70 -4.77
CA PHE A 33 -8.58 8.27 -4.89
C PHE A 33 -8.39 7.81 -6.33
N SER A 34 -9.18 8.35 -7.26
CA SER A 34 -9.08 8.01 -8.69
C SER A 34 -7.74 8.44 -9.28
N VAL A 35 -7.31 9.67 -9.00
CA VAL A 35 -6.00 10.20 -9.45
C VAL A 35 -4.86 9.38 -8.85
N ALA A 36 -4.92 9.07 -7.55
CA ALA A 36 -3.90 8.27 -6.88
C ALA A 36 -3.81 6.85 -7.47
N SER A 37 -4.96 6.22 -7.77
CA SER A 37 -4.99 4.88 -8.39
C SER A 37 -4.36 4.86 -9.79
N ILE A 38 -4.57 5.92 -10.57
CA ILE A 38 -3.90 6.06 -11.89
C ILE A 38 -2.39 6.18 -11.72
N ILE A 39 -1.95 7.00 -10.76
CA ILE A 39 -0.53 7.18 -10.46
C ILE A 39 0.08 5.88 -9.96
N ASP A 40 -0.60 5.14 -9.08
CA ASP A 40 -0.16 3.84 -8.58
C ASP A 40 -0.01 2.82 -9.73
N ALA A 41 -0.96 2.76 -10.65
CA ALA A 41 -0.89 1.87 -11.81
C ALA A 41 0.35 2.14 -12.70
N ILE A 42 0.83 3.38 -12.75
CA ILE A 42 2.06 3.77 -13.46
C ILE A 42 3.30 3.51 -12.59
N SER A 43 3.20 3.81 -11.30
CA SER A 43 4.32 3.71 -10.35
C SER A 43 4.75 2.27 -10.11
N ASN A 44 3.82 1.31 -10.09
CA ASN A 44 4.14 -0.11 -9.85
C ASN A 44 5.13 -0.69 -10.87
N PRO A 45 4.91 -0.62 -12.21
CA PRO A 45 5.89 -1.10 -13.20
C PRO A 45 7.20 -0.31 -13.16
N LEU A 46 7.11 1.01 -12.91
CA LEU A 46 8.29 1.87 -12.83
C LEU A 46 9.17 1.49 -11.65
N MET A 47 8.58 1.25 -10.48
CA MET A 47 9.30 0.81 -9.29
C MET A 47 9.89 -0.59 -9.47
N GLY A 48 9.18 -1.51 -10.14
CA GLY A 48 9.74 -2.81 -10.53
C GLY A 48 11.02 -2.65 -11.33
N TYR A 49 10.99 -1.83 -12.39
CA TYR A 49 12.16 -1.55 -13.21
C TYR A 49 13.29 -0.87 -12.42
N LEU A 50 12.97 0.13 -11.59
CA LEU A 50 13.95 0.84 -10.78
C LEU A 50 14.66 -0.11 -9.80
N THR A 51 13.90 -0.93 -9.09
CA THR A 51 14.46 -1.87 -8.11
C THR A 51 15.33 -2.94 -8.75
N ASP A 52 14.94 -3.44 -9.93
CA ASP A 52 15.74 -4.44 -10.66
C ASP A 52 17.08 -3.88 -11.16
N ASN A 53 17.12 -2.60 -11.55
CA ASN A 53 18.34 -1.96 -12.04
C ASN A 53 19.17 -1.26 -10.95
N PHE A 54 18.63 -1.10 -9.75
CA PHE A 54 19.27 -0.35 -8.66
C PHE A 54 20.56 -1.01 -8.17
N GLY A 55 20.69 -2.34 -8.30
CA GLY A 55 21.90 -3.09 -7.94
C GLY A 55 23.18 -2.62 -8.64
N LYS A 56 23.06 -1.93 -9.79
CA LYS A 56 24.19 -1.35 -10.54
C LYS A 56 24.74 -0.09 -9.88
N THR A 57 23.99 0.54 -8.98
CA THR A 57 24.40 1.77 -8.29
C THR A 57 25.29 1.47 -7.09
N ARG A 58 26.10 2.45 -6.66
CA ARG A 58 26.95 2.32 -5.46
C ARG A 58 26.13 2.03 -4.20
N LEU A 59 24.95 2.63 -4.08
CA LEU A 59 24.05 2.42 -2.95
C LEU A 59 23.40 1.04 -2.98
N GLY A 60 23.00 0.57 -4.17
CA GLY A 60 22.46 -0.78 -4.34
C GLY A 60 23.46 -1.88 -4.03
N LYS A 61 24.75 -1.68 -4.38
CA LYS A 61 25.83 -2.61 -3.99
C LYS A 61 26.10 -2.62 -2.48
N ARG A 62 25.95 -1.49 -1.80
CA ARG A 62 26.22 -1.38 -0.34
C ARG A 62 25.06 -1.88 0.54
N PHE A 63 23.83 -1.56 0.19
CA PHE A 63 22.65 -1.79 1.03
C PHE A 63 21.72 -2.89 0.50
N GLY A 64 22.02 -3.42 -0.68
CA GLY A 64 21.12 -4.30 -1.43
C GLY A 64 20.20 -3.50 -2.36
N ARG A 65 19.82 -4.11 -3.49
CA ARG A 65 19.03 -3.43 -4.53
C ARG A 65 17.58 -3.16 -4.06
N ARG A 66 16.99 -4.07 -3.28
CA ARG A 66 15.62 -3.97 -2.76
C ARG A 66 15.58 -3.52 -1.31
N ARG A 67 16.53 -3.98 -0.49
CA ARG A 67 16.63 -3.58 0.91
C ARG A 67 16.88 -2.09 1.09
N PHE A 68 17.52 -1.43 0.12
CA PHE A 68 17.70 0.01 0.13
C PHE A 68 16.36 0.78 0.14
N PHE A 69 15.37 0.33 -0.64
CA PHE A 69 14.03 0.95 -0.64
C PHE A 69 13.28 0.75 0.67
N LEU A 70 13.46 -0.40 1.31
CA LEU A 70 12.94 -0.61 2.67
C LEU A 70 13.59 0.35 3.67
N LEU A 71 14.91 0.55 3.58
CA LEU A 71 15.63 1.46 4.47
C LEU A 71 15.16 2.91 4.33
N ILE A 72 14.99 3.41 3.11
CA ILE A 72 14.43 4.76 2.86
C ILE A 72 12.96 4.81 3.27
N GLY A 73 12.22 3.73 3.12
CA GLY A 73 10.83 3.63 3.53
C GLY A 73 10.61 3.91 5.02
N ILE A 74 11.58 3.59 5.89
CA ILE A 74 11.46 3.81 7.33
C ILE A 74 11.15 5.29 7.66
N PRO A 75 11.98 6.28 7.30
CA PRO A 75 11.67 7.68 7.57
C PRO A 75 10.49 8.21 6.74
N LEU A 76 10.26 7.69 5.53
CA LEU A 76 9.16 8.13 4.70
C LEU A 76 7.78 7.76 5.26
N MET A 77 7.68 6.72 6.10
CA MET A 77 6.43 6.38 6.78
C MET A 77 5.98 7.41 7.83
N LEU A 78 6.84 8.36 8.21
CA LEU A 78 6.42 9.54 8.99
C LEU A 78 5.40 10.43 8.23
N PHE A 79 5.26 10.21 6.93
CA PHE A 79 4.25 10.89 6.09
C PHE A 79 2.82 10.38 6.34
N TYR A 80 2.67 9.15 6.86
CA TYR A 80 1.35 8.53 7.03
C TYR A 80 0.37 9.33 7.91
N PRO A 81 0.77 9.88 9.06
CA PRO A 81 -0.11 10.73 9.87
C PRO A 81 -0.62 11.99 9.18
N LEU A 82 0.10 12.52 8.16
CA LEU A 82 -0.31 13.73 7.44
C LEU A 82 -1.60 13.54 6.63
N LEU A 83 -1.99 12.30 6.32
CA LEU A 83 -3.26 11.98 5.68
C LEU A 83 -4.47 12.31 6.58
N TRP A 84 -4.26 12.39 7.90
CA TRP A 84 -5.28 12.48 8.93
C TRP A 84 -5.32 13.86 9.61
N VAL A 85 -4.82 14.90 8.94
CA VAL A 85 -4.89 16.29 9.40
C VAL A 85 -6.15 16.94 8.84
N GLU A 86 -6.95 17.57 9.70
CA GLU A 86 -8.18 18.28 9.30
C GLU A 86 -7.94 19.76 8.95
N GLY A 87 -8.93 20.40 8.32
CA GLY A 87 -8.97 21.85 8.15
C GLY A 87 -8.07 22.43 7.04
N LEU A 88 -7.62 21.60 6.10
CA LEU A 88 -6.74 22.00 5.02
C LEU A 88 -7.47 22.01 3.66
N SER A 89 -6.80 22.48 2.60
CA SER A 89 -7.40 22.61 1.28
C SER A 89 -7.44 21.26 0.52
N PHE A 90 -8.32 21.16 -0.47
CA PHE A 90 -8.40 20.02 -1.40
C PHE A 90 -7.03 19.61 -1.98
N TRP A 91 -6.21 20.61 -2.38
CA TRP A 91 -4.88 20.37 -2.95
C TRP A 91 -3.93 19.70 -1.96
N TYR A 92 -4.05 20.02 -0.66
CA TYR A 92 -3.25 19.34 0.36
C TYR A 92 -3.59 17.85 0.41
N TYR A 93 -4.89 17.49 0.45
CA TYR A 93 -5.32 16.10 0.53
C TYR A 93 -4.94 15.33 -0.72
N LEU A 94 -5.08 15.93 -1.90
CA LEU A 94 -4.64 15.33 -3.15
C LEU A 94 -3.14 15.06 -3.16
N CYS A 95 -2.32 16.07 -2.83
CA CYS A 95 -0.87 15.92 -2.83
C CYS A 95 -0.38 14.92 -1.79
N THR A 96 -0.89 14.99 -0.56
CA THR A 96 -0.48 14.07 0.52
C THR A 96 -0.87 12.63 0.20
N TYR A 97 -2.05 12.39 -0.33
CA TYR A 97 -2.47 11.04 -0.68
C TYR A 97 -1.66 10.47 -1.85
N VAL A 98 -1.43 11.24 -2.90
CA VAL A 98 -0.58 10.84 -4.04
C VAL A 98 0.86 10.55 -3.58
N VAL A 99 1.44 11.39 -2.75
CA VAL A 99 2.80 11.17 -2.20
C VAL A 99 2.84 9.91 -1.36
N PHE A 100 1.82 9.69 -0.52
CA PHE A 100 1.72 8.46 0.28
C PHE A 100 1.66 7.21 -0.60
N GLU A 101 0.85 7.20 -1.67
CA GLU A 101 0.77 6.07 -2.62
C GLU A 101 2.13 5.78 -3.29
N ILE A 102 2.86 6.81 -3.70
CA ILE A 102 4.21 6.64 -4.26
C ILE A 102 5.17 6.05 -3.22
N ILE A 103 5.14 6.53 -1.98
CA ILE A 103 5.95 5.99 -0.87
C ILE A 103 5.58 4.53 -0.62
N TYR A 104 4.29 4.24 -0.54
CA TYR A 104 3.76 2.91 -0.29
C TYR A 104 4.22 1.92 -1.40
N THR A 105 4.03 2.28 -2.65
CA THR A 105 4.48 1.48 -3.81
C THR A 105 5.99 1.26 -3.80
N SER A 106 6.77 2.30 -3.43
CA SER A 106 8.24 2.21 -3.34
C SER A 106 8.73 1.20 -2.30
N ILE A 107 7.91 0.90 -1.30
CA ILE A 107 8.20 -0.10 -0.26
C ILE A 107 7.62 -1.46 -0.62
N MET A 108 6.37 -1.49 -1.10
CA MET A 108 5.64 -2.74 -1.32
C MET A 108 6.16 -3.54 -2.52
N VAL A 109 6.51 -2.89 -3.63
CA VAL A 109 7.04 -3.58 -4.82
C VAL A 109 8.33 -4.36 -4.48
N PRO A 110 9.38 -3.75 -3.89
CA PRO A 110 10.55 -4.52 -3.48
C PRO A 110 10.25 -5.55 -2.38
N TYR A 111 9.34 -5.27 -1.46
CA TYR A 111 8.93 -6.21 -0.41
C TYR A 111 8.29 -7.49 -0.98
N GLU A 112 7.34 -7.36 -1.89
CA GLU A 112 6.62 -8.49 -2.49
C GLU A 112 7.57 -9.44 -3.23
N THR A 113 8.56 -8.88 -3.89
CA THR A 113 9.54 -9.63 -4.66
C THR A 113 10.69 -10.17 -3.82
N LEU A 114 11.03 -9.51 -2.69
CA LEU A 114 12.12 -9.93 -1.81
C LEU A 114 11.88 -11.33 -1.23
N ALA A 115 10.65 -11.62 -0.81
CA ALA A 115 10.29 -12.93 -0.25
C ALA A 115 10.56 -14.09 -1.20
N THR A 116 10.36 -13.88 -2.51
CA THR A 116 10.64 -14.91 -3.53
C THR A 116 12.12 -15.06 -3.86
N GLU A 117 12.94 -14.05 -3.55
CA GLU A 117 14.38 -14.06 -3.80
C GLU A 117 15.19 -14.58 -2.60
N MET A 118 14.63 -14.56 -1.40
CA MET A 118 15.32 -15.01 -0.19
C MET A 118 15.61 -16.52 -0.20
N THR A 119 14.78 -17.33 -0.89
CA THR A 119 14.96 -18.78 -0.91
C THR A 119 14.46 -19.42 -2.21
N ASP A 120 15.15 -20.48 -2.66
CA ASP A 120 14.70 -21.35 -3.76
C ASP A 120 13.97 -22.59 -3.25
N ASP A 121 14.05 -22.87 -1.95
CA ASP A 121 13.35 -23.98 -1.34
C ASP A 121 11.83 -23.71 -1.31
N PHE A 122 11.08 -24.58 -1.97
CA PHE A 122 9.62 -24.50 -2.03
C PHE A 122 8.97 -24.55 -0.64
N SER A 123 9.49 -25.39 0.28
CA SER A 123 8.94 -25.51 1.63
C SER A 123 9.12 -24.22 2.44
N LEU A 124 10.31 -23.61 2.39
CA LEU A 124 10.57 -22.33 3.06
C LEU A 124 9.76 -21.21 2.43
N ARG A 125 9.62 -21.17 1.10
CA ARG A 125 8.79 -20.17 0.41
C ARG A 125 7.32 -20.29 0.83
N SER A 126 6.79 -21.50 0.94
CA SER A 126 5.43 -21.78 1.40
C SER A 126 5.23 -21.30 2.85
N LYS A 127 6.18 -21.57 3.73
CA LYS A 127 6.15 -21.07 5.12
C LYS A 127 6.17 -19.54 5.21
N LEU A 128 7.04 -18.89 4.43
CA LEU A 128 7.11 -17.40 4.36
C LEU A 128 5.77 -16.82 3.90
N THR A 129 5.14 -17.42 2.88
CA THR A 129 3.81 -17.01 2.40
C THR A 129 2.73 -17.22 3.46
N GLY A 130 2.78 -18.34 4.18
CA GLY A 130 1.89 -18.61 5.32
C GLY A 130 2.01 -17.58 6.42
N TYR A 131 3.22 -17.26 6.87
CA TYR A 131 3.45 -16.20 7.84
C TYR A 131 2.99 -14.82 7.33
N LYS A 132 3.22 -14.52 6.04
CA LYS A 132 2.72 -13.30 5.43
C LYS A 132 1.19 -13.21 5.54
N ALA A 133 0.47 -14.30 5.28
CA ALA A 133 -0.98 -14.32 5.39
C ALA A 133 -1.45 -14.11 6.84
N ILE A 134 -0.84 -14.77 7.83
CA ILE A 134 -1.16 -14.59 9.26
C ILE A 134 -0.96 -13.14 9.69
N PHE A 135 0.21 -12.57 9.41
CA PHE A 135 0.49 -11.17 9.76
C PHE A 135 -0.37 -10.18 8.98
N GLY A 136 -0.78 -10.51 7.75
CA GLY A 136 -1.75 -9.73 6.99
C GLY A 136 -3.12 -9.67 7.67
N LYS A 137 -3.61 -10.81 8.16
CA LYS A 137 -4.87 -10.85 8.94
C LYS A 137 -4.76 -10.09 10.26
N LEU A 138 -3.64 -10.22 10.96
CA LEU A 138 -3.37 -9.44 12.17
C LEU A 138 -3.34 -7.93 11.86
N ALA A 139 -2.74 -7.52 10.74
CA ALA A 139 -2.70 -6.13 10.31
C ALA A 139 -4.11 -5.59 10.03
N ASN A 140 -4.96 -6.36 9.37
CA ASN A 140 -6.35 -5.97 9.11
C ASN A 140 -7.16 -5.87 10.41
N PHE A 141 -6.95 -6.81 11.35
CA PHE A 141 -7.56 -6.72 12.69
C PHE A 141 -7.13 -5.44 13.43
N LEU A 142 -5.85 -5.10 13.45
CA LEU A 142 -5.34 -3.87 14.07
C LEU A 142 -5.89 -2.63 13.36
N ALA A 143 -6.04 -2.68 12.04
CA ALA A 143 -6.60 -1.61 11.22
C ALA A 143 -8.06 -1.31 11.56
N ALA A 144 -8.83 -2.31 11.93
CA ALA A 144 -10.19 -2.14 12.41
C ALA A 144 -10.23 -1.73 13.90
N PHE A 145 -9.43 -2.37 14.73
CA PHE A 145 -9.47 -2.23 16.19
C PHE A 145 -8.96 -0.85 16.67
N ILE A 146 -7.83 -0.36 16.14
CA ILE A 146 -7.18 0.87 16.64
C ILE A 146 -8.07 2.11 16.48
N PRO A 147 -8.67 2.39 15.30
CA PRO A 147 -9.58 3.53 15.15
C PRO A 147 -10.78 3.46 16.10
N GLY A 148 -11.34 2.25 16.25
CA GLY A 148 -12.48 2.02 17.15
C GLY A 148 -12.17 2.39 18.59
N GLN A 149 -10.99 2.02 19.11
CA GLN A 149 -10.59 2.36 20.49
C GLN A 149 -10.42 3.87 20.67
N PHE A 150 -9.82 4.57 19.71
CA PHE A 150 -9.68 6.02 19.82
C PHE A 150 -11.01 6.75 19.69
N ILE A 151 -11.94 6.27 18.85
CA ILE A 151 -13.30 6.84 18.77
C ILE A 151 -14.04 6.67 20.09
N LEU A 152 -13.91 5.53 20.78
CA LEU A 152 -14.52 5.30 22.09
C LEU A 152 -13.94 6.23 23.17
N LEU A 153 -12.64 6.54 23.12
CA LEU A 153 -11.98 7.37 24.12
C LEU A 153 -12.20 8.87 23.91
N TYR A 154 -12.19 9.35 22.68
CA TYR A 154 -12.20 10.79 22.35
C TYR A 154 -13.53 11.27 21.75
N GLY A 155 -14.48 10.36 21.51
CA GLY A 155 -15.76 10.66 20.90
C GLY A 155 -15.71 10.65 19.36
N LYS A 156 -16.91 10.57 18.77
CA LYS A 156 -17.10 10.45 17.31
C LYS A 156 -17.14 11.78 16.57
N ASP A 157 -17.31 12.88 17.30
CA ASP A 157 -17.52 14.22 16.73
C ASP A 157 -16.21 15.01 16.56
N SER A 158 -15.07 14.36 16.78
CA SER A 158 -13.73 14.94 16.68
C SER A 158 -12.89 14.23 15.63
N ALA A 159 -12.03 14.95 14.95
CA ALA A 159 -11.01 14.41 14.04
C ALA A 159 -9.81 13.78 14.79
N THR A 160 -9.65 14.10 16.07
CA THR A 160 -8.54 13.65 16.92
C THR A 160 -8.31 12.13 16.91
N PRO A 161 -9.35 11.25 17.01
CA PRO A 161 -9.22 9.80 16.92
C PRO A 161 -8.50 9.33 15.66
N PHE A 162 -8.80 9.97 14.54
CA PHE A 162 -8.23 9.59 13.24
C PHE A 162 -6.77 10.02 13.13
N PHE A 163 -6.41 11.21 13.61
CA PHE A 163 -5.02 11.64 13.67
C PHE A 163 -4.18 10.74 14.59
N LEU A 164 -4.70 10.39 15.78
CA LEU A 164 -4.03 9.46 16.69
C LEU A 164 -3.90 8.05 16.08
N THR A 165 -4.91 7.60 15.35
CA THR A 165 -4.82 6.35 14.57
C THR A 165 -3.68 6.41 13.55
N GLY A 166 -3.60 7.50 12.78
CA GLY A 166 -2.53 7.73 11.82
C GLY A 166 -1.15 7.72 12.47
N LEU A 167 -1.00 8.40 13.61
CA LEU A 167 0.27 8.44 14.36
C LEU A 167 0.67 7.07 14.91
N THR A 168 -0.27 6.38 15.57
CA THR A 168 -0.04 5.06 16.16
C THR A 168 0.29 4.02 15.09
N TYR A 169 -0.50 4.01 14.01
CA TYR A 169 -0.27 3.05 12.94
C TYR A 169 1.00 3.37 12.14
N GLY A 170 1.32 4.65 11.94
CA GLY A 170 2.59 5.09 11.38
C GLY A 170 3.80 4.60 12.19
N ALA A 171 3.73 4.68 13.52
CA ALA A 171 4.77 4.14 14.41
C ALA A 171 4.89 2.60 14.27
N ILE A 172 3.75 1.88 14.22
CA ILE A 172 3.74 0.43 13.99
C ILE A 172 4.40 0.08 12.65
N LEU A 173 4.11 0.83 11.58
CA LEU A 173 4.72 0.63 10.26
C LEU A 173 6.23 0.83 10.29
N ILE A 174 6.71 1.88 10.93
CA ILE A 174 8.14 2.16 11.07
C ILE A 174 8.85 1.00 11.78
N VAL A 175 8.30 0.51 12.90
CA VAL A 175 8.85 -0.64 13.63
C VAL A 175 8.83 -1.88 12.74
N ALA A 176 7.72 -2.16 12.05
CA ALA A 176 7.57 -3.33 11.19
C ALA A 176 8.55 -3.33 10.02
N ILE A 177 8.72 -2.17 9.34
CA ILE A 177 9.67 -2.05 8.23
C ILE A 177 11.11 -2.15 8.73
N THR A 178 11.42 -1.58 9.90
CA THR A 178 12.74 -1.71 10.53
C THR A 178 13.05 -3.17 10.85
N CYS A 179 12.14 -3.90 11.48
CA CYS A 179 12.29 -5.33 11.73
C CYS A 179 12.46 -6.12 10.43
N LEU A 180 11.66 -5.81 9.42
CA LEU A 180 11.77 -6.44 8.11
C LEU A 180 13.15 -6.19 7.48
N TRP A 181 13.63 -4.94 7.52
CA TRP A 181 14.94 -4.59 6.99
C TRP A 181 16.08 -5.31 7.71
N LEU A 182 16.01 -5.42 9.03
CA LEU A 182 17.01 -6.14 9.86
C LEU A 182 17.01 -7.64 9.60
N CYS A 183 15.82 -8.25 9.42
CA CYS A 183 15.67 -9.70 9.28
C CYS A 183 15.73 -10.18 7.83
N SER A 184 15.75 -9.29 6.84
CA SER A 184 15.81 -9.66 5.43
C SER A 184 17.25 -9.71 4.90
N TRP A 185 17.48 -10.58 3.94
CA TRP A 185 18.74 -10.65 3.20
C TRP A 185 18.47 -10.79 1.70
N GLU A 186 19.41 -10.38 0.89
CA GLU A 186 19.37 -10.59 -0.54
C GLU A 186 20.46 -11.58 -0.95
N ARG A 187 20.11 -12.48 -1.85
CA ARG A 187 21.11 -13.35 -2.49
C ARG A 187 21.85 -12.58 -3.56
N GLU A 188 23.15 -12.81 -3.65
CA GLU A 188 23.92 -12.41 -4.84
C GLU A 188 23.38 -13.17 -6.04
N ARG A 189 22.70 -12.45 -6.93
CA ARG A 189 22.30 -13.00 -8.22
C ARG A 189 23.51 -12.88 -9.12
N ALA A 190 23.95 -14.02 -9.71
CA ALA A 190 24.92 -13.97 -10.79
C ALA A 190 24.47 -12.92 -11.80
N GLU A 191 25.34 -11.94 -12.09
CA GLU A 191 25.04 -10.85 -13.02
C GLU A 191 24.54 -11.48 -14.33
N ALA A 192 23.26 -11.40 -14.60
CA ALA A 192 22.71 -11.74 -15.89
C ALA A 192 23.41 -10.82 -16.87
N VAL A 193 24.11 -11.40 -17.82
CA VAL A 193 24.86 -10.70 -18.88
C VAL A 193 23.92 -9.65 -19.49
N ASP A 194 24.25 -8.41 -19.24
CA ASP A 194 23.41 -7.25 -19.53
C ASP A 194 23.54 -6.92 -21.03
N THR A 195 22.68 -7.51 -21.83
CA THR A 195 22.48 -7.14 -23.24
C THR A 195 21.60 -5.92 -23.46
N SER A 196 21.08 -5.33 -22.39
CA SER A 196 20.28 -4.11 -22.50
C SER A 196 21.19 -2.87 -22.55
N ALA A 197 21.59 -2.48 -23.76
CA ALA A 197 22.09 -1.14 -24.03
C ALA A 197 21.24 -0.07 -23.33
N LYS A 198 21.88 1.01 -22.88
CA LYS A 198 21.32 2.21 -22.22
C LYS A 198 20.03 2.70 -22.92
N LYS A 199 18.92 2.03 -22.68
CA LYS A 199 17.61 2.50 -23.18
C LYS A 199 17.19 3.66 -22.29
N GLY A 200 16.83 4.78 -22.89
CA GLY A 200 16.27 5.92 -22.17
C GLY A 200 14.98 5.54 -21.44
N LEU A 201 14.63 6.27 -20.40
CA LEU A 201 13.45 6.01 -19.55
C LEU A 201 12.16 5.85 -20.37
N LEU A 202 11.98 6.68 -21.40
CA LEU A 202 10.83 6.62 -22.31
C LEU A 202 10.78 5.33 -23.12
N SER A 203 11.92 4.88 -23.66
CA SER A 203 11.97 3.62 -24.44
C SER A 203 11.73 2.40 -23.56
N THR A 204 12.10 2.47 -22.29
CA THR A 204 11.81 1.44 -21.29
C THR A 204 10.31 1.39 -20.96
N LEU A 205 9.68 2.52 -20.74
CA LEU A 205 8.22 2.59 -20.50
C LEU A 205 7.44 2.06 -21.71
N LEU A 206 7.86 2.41 -22.92
CA LEU A 206 7.25 1.89 -24.14
C LEU A 206 7.43 0.38 -24.30
N SER A 207 8.61 -0.17 -23.97
CA SER A 207 8.82 -1.62 -23.98
C SER A 207 7.97 -2.33 -22.94
N LEU A 208 7.89 -1.81 -21.71
CA LEU A 208 7.01 -2.33 -20.67
C LEU A 208 5.53 -2.32 -21.09
N ALA A 209 5.05 -1.23 -21.67
CA ALA A 209 3.69 -1.15 -22.19
C ALA A 209 3.43 -2.18 -23.32
N LYS A 210 4.41 -2.41 -24.20
CA LYS A 210 4.33 -3.42 -25.24
C LYS A 210 4.29 -4.84 -24.65
N ASP A 211 5.12 -5.13 -23.65
CA ASP A 211 5.17 -6.42 -22.98
C ASP A 211 3.89 -6.68 -22.19
N MET A 212 3.36 -5.69 -21.48
CA MET A 212 2.04 -5.75 -20.85
C MET A 212 0.94 -6.06 -21.87
N ARG A 213 0.92 -5.33 -23.01
CA ARG A 213 -0.07 -5.58 -24.08
C ARG A 213 0.03 -7.03 -24.59
N SER A 214 1.23 -7.58 -24.78
CA SER A 214 1.41 -8.97 -25.24
C SER A 214 0.84 -9.98 -24.25
N THR A 215 0.93 -9.71 -22.94
CA THR A 215 0.40 -10.56 -21.89
C THR A 215 -1.13 -10.65 -21.94
N PHE A 216 -1.82 -9.58 -22.36
CA PHE A 216 -3.28 -9.58 -22.55
C PHE A 216 -3.77 -10.52 -23.66
N TYR A 217 -2.91 -10.95 -24.59
CA TYR A 217 -3.31 -11.93 -25.61
C TYR A 217 -3.36 -13.37 -25.06
N LEU A 218 -2.75 -13.64 -23.91
CA LEU A 218 -2.79 -14.96 -23.28
C LEU A 218 -4.17 -15.24 -22.67
N ARG A 219 -4.84 -16.31 -23.13
CA ARG A 219 -6.17 -16.73 -22.62
C ARG A 219 -6.19 -16.96 -21.11
N VAL A 220 -5.14 -17.60 -20.59
CA VAL A 220 -5.00 -17.89 -19.16
C VAL A 220 -4.94 -16.62 -18.34
N PHE A 221 -4.13 -15.64 -18.79
CA PHE A 221 -4.02 -14.34 -18.13
C PHE A 221 -5.35 -13.59 -18.09
N ARG A 222 -6.10 -13.54 -19.20
CA ARG A 222 -7.41 -12.86 -19.24
C ARG A 222 -8.44 -13.49 -18.30
N LYS A 223 -8.49 -14.82 -18.23
CA LYS A 223 -9.38 -15.53 -17.29
C LYS A 223 -9.00 -15.24 -15.84
N HIS A 224 -7.71 -15.31 -15.53
CA HIS A 224 -7.22 -15.02 -14.19
C HIS A 224 -7.48 -13.56 -13.80
N LEU A 225 -7.23 -12.62 -14.71
CA LEU A 225 -7.53 -11.20 -14.51
C LEU A 225 -9.02 -10.95 -14.27
N GLY A 226 -9.92 -11.61 -15.03
CA GLY A 226 -11.36 -11.52 -14.80
C GLY A 226 -11.76 -12.02 -13.41
N MET A 227 -11.27 -13.17 -12.99
CA MET A 227 -11.51 -13.71 -11.64
C MET A 227 -10.98 -12.77 -10.56
N TYR A 228 -9.79 -12.21 -10.76
CA TYR A 228 -9.17 -11.27 -9.83
C TYR A 228 -10.00 -9.98 -9.70
N LEU A 229 -10.39 -9.36 -10.83
CA LEU A 229 -11.20 -8.14 -10.84
C LEU A 229 -12.57 -8.34 -10.19
N CYS A 230 -13.23 -9.47 -10.44
CA CYS A 230 -14.52 -9.76 -9.81
C CYS A 230 -14.38 -10.00 -8.29
N GLY A 231 -13.39 -10.78 -7.87
CA GLY A 231 -13.21 -11.13 -6.45
C GLY A 231 -12.74 -9.93 -5.62
N PHE A 232 -11.59 -9.37 -5.97
CA PHE A 232 -11.03 -8.23 -5.24
C PHE A 232 -11.80 -6.94 -5.44
N GLY A 233 -12.39 -6.71 -6.63
CA GLY A 233 -13.25 -5.56 -6.87
C GLY A 233 -14.46 -5.56 -5.95
N ALA A 234 -15.12 -6.70 -5.75
CA ALA A 234 -16.23 -6.84 -4.82
C ALA A 234 -15.80 -6.58 -3.37
N GLU A 235 -14.64 -7.13 -2.94
CA GLU A 235 -14.09 -6.92 -1.60
C GLU A 235 -13.79 -5.44 -1.33
N TRP A 236 -13.16 -4.74 -2.26
CA TRP A 236 -12.83 -3.32 -2.12
C TRP A 236 -14.07 -2.42 -2.12
N LEU A 237 -15.05 -2.69 -2.98
CA LEU A 237 -16.33 -1.97 -2.98
C LEU A 237 -17.06 -2.17 -1.65
N PHE A 238 -17.12 -3.41 -1.18
CA PHE A 238 -17.74 -3.71 0.10
C PHE A 238 -17.06 -2.94 1.25
N ALA A 239 -15.74 -3.02 1.36
CA ALA A 239 -14.97 -2.32 2.39
C ALA A 239 -15.21 -0.81 2.38
N SER A 240 -15.28 -0.17 1.20
CA SER A 240 -15.48 1.27 1.07
C SER A 240 -16.89 1.70 1.46
N ILE A 241 -17.91 0.91 1.15
CA ILE A 241 -19.32 1.24 1.41
C ILE A 241 -19.75 0.82 2.82
N PHE A 242 -19.11 -0.21 3.38
CA PHE A 242 -19.53 -0.83 4.64
C PHE A 242 -19.57 0.17 5.81
N THR A 243 -18.61 1.05 5.93
CA THR A 243 -18.56 2.09 6.96
C THR A 243 -19.81 3.01 6.87
N TYR A 244 -20.14 3.45 5.66
CA TYR A 244 -21.34 4.27 5.44
C TYR A 244 -22.62 3.49 5.74
N PHE A 245 -22.69 2.23 5.33
CA PHE A 245 -23.85 1.38 5.60
C PHE A 245 -24.11 1.23 7.10
N VAL A 246 -23.08 0.96 7.89
CA VAL A 246 -23.21 0.82 9.35
C VAL A 246 -23.66 2.13 10.01
N ILE A 247 -23.07 3.25 9.61
CA ILE A 247 -23.35 4.55 10.24
C ILE A 247 -24.72 5.10 9.81
N PHE A 248 -25.01 5.12 8.51
CA PHE A 248 -26.18 5.83 7.98
C PHE A 248 -27.42 4.95 7.79
N VAL A 249 -27.25 3.66 7.49
CA VAL A 249 -28.38 2.74 7.26
C VAL A 249 -28.74 2.01 8.55
N LEU A 250 -27.76 1.42 9.24
CA LEU A 250 -27.99 0.72 10.50
C LEU A 250 -28.06 1.66 11.70
N GLN A 251 -27.71 2.93 11.53
CA GLN A 251 -27.71 3.96 12.59
C GLN A 251 -26.92 3.53 13.83
N HIS A 252 -25.88 2.73 13.65
CA HIS A 252 -24.98 2.30 14.70
C HIS A 252 -23.81 3.26 14.88
N ASP A 253 -23.21 3.23 16.06
CA ASP A 253 -22.05 4.03 16.37
C ASP A 253 -20.86 3.64 15.46
N PRO A 254 -20.07 4.60 14.93
CA PRO A 254 -18.86 4.34 14.18
C PRO A 254 -17.87 3.37 14.86
N ALA A 255 -17.84 3.34 16.20
CA ALA A 255 -17.04 2.39 16.96
C ALA A 255 -17.41 0.93 16.69
N MET A 256 -18.66 0.63 16.34
CA MET A 256 -19.11 -0.71 15.99
C MET A 256 -18.54 -1.20 14.65
N VAL A 257 -18.19 -0.31 13.73
CA VAL A 257 -17.54 -0.70 12.44
C VAL A 257 -16.27 -1.49 12.70
N ALA A 258 -15.54 -1.13 13.75
CA ALA A 258 -14.32 -1.82 14.15
C ALA A 258 -14.54 -3.25 14.66
N GLY A 259 -15.73 -3.57 15.16
CA GLY A 259 -16.08 -4.90 15.66
C GLY A 259 -16.74 -5.82 14.61
N LEU A 260 -17.22 -5.23 13.49
CA LEU A 260 -17.95 -5.94 12.44
C LEU A 260 -17.07 -6.26 11.20
N ASN A 261 -15.91 -5.61 11.05
CA ASN A 261 -14.88 -5.89 10.06
C ASN A 261 -13.88 -6.93 10.58
#